data_05a2a17ab9780a7124985b737c55a3ab
#
_entry.id   05a2a17ab9780a7124985b737c55a3ab
#
_cell.length_a   1.000
_cell.length_b   1.000
_cell.length_c   1.000
_cell.angle_alpha   90.00
_cell.angle_beta   90.00
_cell.angle_gamma   90.00
#
_symmetry.space_group_name_H-M   'P 1'
#
loop_
_entity.id
_entity.type
_entity.pdbx_description
1 polymer ?
#
loop_
_entity_poly.entity_id
_entity_poly.type
_entity_poly.pdbx_seq_one_letter_code
_entity_poly.pdbx_strand_id
1 'polypeptide(L)'
;MGVGPHILHADLDAFYASVEQLLDPSLRGRPIAVGGSVVLAASYEAKRFGVQGGMSGRQAKQRCPDLVFVGGHFREYQRLADRVMEVLSDHTPHVERISID
;
A
#
# COMPACT_ATOMS: atom_id res chain seq x y z
N MET A 1 13.64 9.49 18.44
CA MET A 1 14.07 8.60 17.37
C MET A 1 13.26 8.89 16.10
N GLY A 2 13.88 9.25 15.04
CA GLY A 2 13.21 9.59 13.80
C GLY A 2 12.92 8.39 12.93
N VAL A 3 11.81 8.45 12.23
CA VAL A 3 11.49 7.45 11.20
C VAL A 3 12.14 7.91 9.90
N GLY A 4 12.99 7.08 9.31
CA GLY A 4 13.65 7.42 8.07
C GLY A 4 12.67 7.47 6.89
N PRO A 5 13.02 8.22 5.81
CA PRO A 5 12.14 8.32 4.65
C PRO A 5 11.80 6.97 4.02
N HIS A 6 12.75 6.04 3.99
CA HIS A 6 12.48 4.73 3.39
C HIS A 6 11.54 3.86 4.24
N ILE A 7 11.43 4.10 5.53
CA ILE A 7 10.43 3.42 6.36
C ILE A 7 9.05 3.92 5.98
N LEU A 8 8.91 5.24 5.74
CA LEU A 8 7.65 5.82 5.28
C LEU A 8 7.26 5.28 3.91
N HIS A 9 8.23 5.08 3.01
CA HIS A 9 7.96 4.48 1.70
C HIS A 9 7.45 3.05 1.82
N ALA A 10 8.03 2.26 2.71
CA ALA A 10 7.58 0.89 2.95
C ALA A 10 6.14 0.87 3.47
N ASP A 11 5.81 1.80 4.37
CA ASP A 11 4.45 1.92 4.88
C ASP A 11 3.48 2.36 3.79
N LEU A 12 3.91 3.22 2.87
CA LEU A 12 3.08 3.63 1.75
C LEU A 12 2.78 2.48 0.80
N ASP A 13 3.75 1.59 0.56
CA ASP A 13 3.50 0.44 -0.28
C ASP A 13 2.39 -0.44 0.30
N ALA A 14 2.32 -0.55 1.62
CA ALA A 14 1.24 -1.28 2.27
C ALA A 14 -0.02 -0.42 2.41
N PHE A 15 0.10 0.90 2.31
CA PHE A 15 -1.00 1.83 2.55
C PHE A 15 -2.15 1.60 1.59
N TYR A 16 -1.88 1.51 0.30
CA TYR A 16 -2.94 1.28 -0.69
C TYR A 16 -3.67 -0.03 -0.42
N ALA A 17 -2.91 -1.08 -0.10
CA ALA A 17 -3.51 -2.36 0.24
C ALA A 17 -4.35 -2.27 1.51
N SER A 18 -3.88 -1.53 2.49
CA SER A 18 -4.64 -1.30 3.73
C SER A 18 -5.93 -0.54 3.48
N VAL A 19 -5.90 0.45 2.58
CA VAL A 19 -7.11 1.18 2.20
C VAL A 19 -8.13 0.23 1.57
N GLU A 20 -7.68 -0.65 0.69
CA GLU A 20 -8.59 -1.62 0.07
C GLU A 20 -9.22 -2.53 1.13
N GLN A 21 -8.45 -2.93 2.13
CA GLN A 21 -8.98 -3.75 3.23
C GLN A 21 -9.96 -2.98 4.12
N LEU A 22 -9.80 -1.65 4.20
CA LEU A 22 -10.78 -0.80 4.90
C LEU A 22 -12.06 -0.65 4.10
N LEU A 23 -11.95 -0.49 2.78
CA LEU A 23 -13.10 -0.34 1.90
C LEU A 23 -13.88 -1.65 1.78
N ASP A 24 -13.19 -2.77 1.85
CA ASP A 24 -13.81 -4.10 1.77
C ASP A 24 -13.24 -4.97 2.90
N PRO A 25 -13.93 -5.03 4.04
CA PRO A 25 -13.46 -5.80 5.20
C PRO A 25 -13.27 -7.30 4.92
N SER A 26 -13.88 -7.85 3.87
CA SER A 26 -13.69 -9.25 3.52
C SER A 26 -12.25 -9.54 3.08
N LEU A 27 -11.49 -8.51 2.73
CA LEU A 27 -10.09 -8.64 2.31
C LEU A 27 -9.11 -8.66 3.49
N ARG A 28 -9.58 -8.41 4.69
CA ARG A 28 -8.73 -8.39 5.87
C ARG A 28 -8.13 -9.77 6.11
N GLY A 29 -6.82 -9.80 6.37
CA GLY A 29 -6.10 -11.04 6.60
C GLY A 29 -5.78 -11.81 5.33
N ARG A 30 -6.20 -11.34 4.18
CA ARG A 30 -5.93 -11.99 2.91
C ARG A 30 -4.74 -11.35 2.21
N PRO A 31 -3.96 -12.14 1.46
CA PRO A 31 -2.92 -11.55 0.61
C PRO A 31 -3.57 -10.83 -0.56
N ILE A 32 -3.37 -9.53 -0.65
CA ILE A 32 -3.89 -8.72 -1.75
C ILE A 32 -2.77 -7.91 -2.39
N ALA A 33 -2.95 -7.63 -3.66
CA ALA A 33 -2.07 -6.74 -4.42
C ALA A 33 -2.92 -5.69 -5.11
N VAL A 34 -2.47 -4.44 -5.04
CA VAL A 34 -3.11 -3.34 -5.76
C VAL A 34 -2.50 -3.27 -7.15
N GLY A 35 -3.35 -3.27 -8.17
CA GLY A 35 -2.92 -3.25 -9.55
C GLY A 35 -3.38 -4.48 -10.31
N GLY A 36 -2.69 -4.83 -11.36
CA GLY A 36 -3.05 -5.97 -12.20
C GLY A 36 -1.85 -6.53 -12.93
N SER A 37 -1.52 -5.95 -14.09
CA SER A 37 -0.35 -6.38 -14.86
C SER A 37 0.96 -6.12 -14.11
N VAL A 38 0.99 -5.05 -13.31
CA VAL A 38 2.12 -4.73 -12.44
C VAL A 38 1.58 -4.49 -11.03
N VAL A 39 2.25 -5.03 -10.03
CA VAL A 39 1.90 -4.79 -8.63
C VAL A 39 2.33 -3.38 -8.26
N LEU A 40 1.37 -2.57 -7.82
CA LEU A 40 1.65 -1.22 -7.32
C LEU A 40 1.94 -1.24 -5.83
N ALA A 41 1.21 -2.08 -5.09
CA ALA A 41 1.37 -2.22 -3.65
C ALA A 41 0.92 -3.62 -3.25
N ALA A 42 1.40 -4.09 -2.11
CA ALA A 42 1.03 -5.42 -1.61
C ALA A 42 0.75 -5.34 -0.12
N SER A 43 -0.24 -6.11 0.33
CA SER A 43 -0.54 -6.24 1.74
C SER A 43 0.60 -6.96 2.47
N TYR A 44 0.64 -6.82 3.78
CA TYR A 44 1.63 -7.52 4.59
C TYR A 44 1.52 -9.04 4.41
N GLU A 45 0.30 -9.55 4.29
CA GLU A 45 0.07 -10.95 4.03
C GLU A 45 0.69 -11.41 2.72
N ALA A 46 0.55 -10.59 1.66
CA ALA A 46 1.15 -10.89 0.36
C ALA A 46 2.68 -10.78 0.40
N LYS A 47 3.21 -9.82 1.13
CA LYS A 47 4.65 -9.64 1.26
C LYS A 47 5.33 -10.84 1.89
N ARG A 48 4.65 -11.56 2.76
CA ARG A 48 5.18 -12.78 3.36
C ARG A 48 5.48 -13.86 2.33
N PHE A 49 4.79 -13.83 1.20
CA PHE A 49 5.01 -14.76 0.10
C PHE A 49 5.99 -14.21 -0.93
N GLY A 50 6.60 -13.06 -0.65
CA GLY A 50 7.58 -12.47 -1.54
C GLY A 50 6.99 -11.56 -2.61
N VAL A 51 5.72 -11.18 -2.49
CA VAL A 51 5.08 -10.24 -3.43
C VAL A 51 5.56 -8.83 -3.11
N GLN A 52 6.02 -8.12 -4.13
CA GLN A 52 6.57 -6.77 -3.98
C GLN A 52 6.05 -5.85 -5.07
N GLY A 53 6.02 -4.56 -4.79
CA GLY A 53 5.71 -3.55 -5.79
C GLY A 53 6.71 -3.57 -6.93
N GLY A 54 6.24 -3.32 -8.14
CA GLY A 54 7.05 -3.38 -9.35
C GLY A 54 7.10 -4.76 -10.01
N MET A 55 6.70 -5.78 -9.29
CA MET A 55 6.64 -7.15 -9.81
C MET A 55 5.48 -7.29 -10.79
N SER A 56 5.62 -8.16 -11.79
CA SER A 56 4.47 -8.45 -12.67
C SER A 56 3.39 -9.19 -11.88
N GLY A 57 2.13 -8.95 -12.25
CA GLY A 57 1.02 -9.65 -11.61
C GLY A 57 1.12 -11.16 -11.75
N ARG A 58 1.64 -11.62 -12.90
CA ARG A 58 1.86 -13.04 -13.16
C ARG A 58 2.86 -13.65 -12.18
N GLN A 59 3.99 -12.97 -11.99
CA GLN A 59 5.02 -13.42 -11.05
C GLN A 59 4.50 -13.40 -9.61
N ALA A 60 3.75 -12.36 -9.27
CA ALA A 60 3.15 -12.24 -7.94
C ALA A 60 2.19 -13.41 -7.67
N LYS A 61 1.38 -13.76 -8.65
CA LYS A 61 0.43 -14.87 -8.53
C LYS A 61 1.15 -16.20 -8.39
N GLN A 62 2.30 -16.36 -9.04
CA GLN A 62 3.11 -17.57 -8.90
C GLN A 62 3.67 -17.72 -7.48
N ARG A 63 4.07 -16.59 -6.88
CA ARG A 63 4.58 -16.59 -5.50
C ARG A 63 3.48 -16.77 -4.47
N CYS A 64 2.30 -16.25 -4.77
CA CYS A 64 1.15 -16.31 -3.86
C CYS A 64 -0.09 -16.71 -4.66
N PRO A 65 -0.38 -18.01 -4.77
CA PRO A 65 -1.52 -18.48 -5.56
C PRO A 65 -2.87 -17.93 -5.10
N ASP A 66 -3.01 -17.63 -3.82
CA ASP A 66 -4.25 -17.09 -3.26
C ASP A 66 -4.35 -15.57 -3.36
N LEU A 67 -3.40 -14.93 -4.05
CA LEU A 67 -3.35 -13.49 -4.17
C LEU A 67 -4.60 -12.95 -4.86
N VAL A 68 -5.21 -11.94 -4.24
CA VAL A 68 -6.36 -11.25 -4.81
C VAL A 68 -5.89 -9.89 -5.33
N PHE A 69 -6.18 -9.61 -6.59
CA PHE A 69 -5.87 -8.31 -7.19
C PHE A 69 -7.04 -7.36 -6.98
N VAL A 70 -6.73 -6.18 -6.50
CA VAL A 70 -7.72 -5.12 -6.23
C VAL A 70 -7.14 -3.80 -6.69
N GLY A 71 -7.95 -2.75 -6.70
CA GLY A 71 -7.41 -1.44 -6.97
C GLY A 71 -8.36 -0.53 -7.72
N GLY A 72 -7.81 0.63 -8.13
CA GLY A 72 -8.59 1.61 -8.84
C GLY A 72 -9.19 2.69 -7.97
N HIS A 73 -9.00 2.63 -6.66
CA HIS A 73 -9.57 3.59 -5.71
C HIS A 73 -8.60 4.73 -5.41
N PHE A 74 -8.00 5.30 -6.45
CA PHE A 74 -6.94 6.30 -6.28
C PHE A 74 -7.43 7.58 -5.61
N ARG A 75 -8.71 7.95 -5.77
CA ARG A 75 -9.28 9.10 -5.06
C ARG A 75 -9.29 8.88 -3.57
N GLU A 76 -9.67 7.69 -3.14
CA GLU A 76 -9.69 7.32 -1.72
C GLU A 76 -8.28 7.26 -1.16
N TYR A 77 -7.33 6.73 -1.92
CA TYR A 77 -5.93 6.72 -1.52
C TYR A 77 -5.41 8.15 -1.31
N GLN A 78 -5.71 9.04 -2.26
CA GLN A 78 -5.29 10.43 -2.19
C GLN A 78 -5.90 11.13 -0.98
N ARG A 79 -7.19 10.93 -0.77
CA ARG A 79 -7.90 11.55 0.35
C ARG A 79 -7.30 11.13 1.69
N LEU A 80 -7.06 9.84 1.86
CA LEU A 80 -6.50 9.33 3.10
C LEU A 80 -5.05 9.75 3.29
N ALA A 81 -4.29 9.78 2.21
CA ALA A 81 -2.91 10.24 2.26
C ALA A 81 -2.83 11.72 2.65
N ASP A 82 -3.70 12.55 2.08
CA ASP A 82 -3.77 13.98 2.43
C ASP A 82 -4.12 14.15 3.91
N ARG A 83 -5.00 13.32 4.42
CA ARG A 83 -5.39 13.34 5.83
C ARG A 83 -4.22 12.99 6.74
N VAL A 84 -3.46 11.96 6.37
CA VAL A 84 -2.26 11.57 7.10
C VAL A 84 -1.23 12.71 7.09
N MET A 85 -1.06 13.36 5.94
CA MET A 85 -0.13 14.49 5.84
C MET A 85 -0.55 15.66 6.73
N GLU A 86 -1.85 15.95 6.82
CA GLU A 86 -2.34 16.99 7.73
C GLU A 86 -1.97 16.68 9.18
N VAL A 87 -2.22 15.45 9.60
CA VAL A 87 -1.91 15.04 10.97
C VAL A 87 -0.41 15.11 11.24
N LEU A 88 0.40 14.64 10.31
CA LEU A 88 1.86 14.67 10.48
C LEU A 88 2.38 16.10 10.48
N SER A 89 1.83 16.99 9.64
CA SER A 89 2.23 18.39 9.58
C SER A 89 1.93 19.12 10.88
N ASP A 90 0.83 18.79 11.54
CA ASP A 90 0.45 19.38 12.82
C ASP A 90 1.43 19.00 13.93
N HIS A 91 2.07 17.84 13.81
CA HIS A 91 2.98 17.34 14.83
C HIS A 91 4.46 17.53 14.48
N THR A 92 4.77 17.61 13.18
CA THR A 92 6.14 17.64 12.70
C THR A 92 6.26 18.65 11.55
N PRO A 93 6.71 19.88 11.84
CA PRO A 93 6.75 20.94 10.82
C PRO A 93 7.70 20.67 9.65
N HIS A 94 8.54 19.67 9.74
CA HIS A 94 9.51 19.34 8.69
C HIS A 94 9.17 18.09 7.91
N VAL A 95 7.91 17.68 7.92
CA VAL A 95 7.48 16.52 7.14
C VAL A 95 7.49 16.87 5.65
N GLU A 96 8.22 16.11 4.87
CA GLU A 96 8.19 16.24 3.42
C GLU A 96 6.91 15.63 2.89
N ARG A 97 6.40 16.22 1.80
CA ARG A 97 5.19 15.72 1.17
C ARG A 97 5.43 14.31 0.62
N ILE A 98 4.58 13.40 1.00
CA ILE A 98 4.65 12.02 0.54
C ILE A 98 4.08 11.94 -0.87
N SER A 99 4.86 11.39 -1.80
CA SER A 99 4.40 11.13 -3.15
C SER A 99 3.64 9.81 -3.17
N ILE A 100 2.50 9.80 -3.85
CA ILE A 100 1.66 8.61 -3.97
C ILE A 100 1.70 8.03 -5.38
N ASP A 101 2.45 8.62 -6.24
CA ASP A 101 2.56 8.16 -7.63
C ASP A 101 3.33 6.86 -7.76
#